data_7289dee7971aab094faad8f0d6a859f2
#
_entry.id   7289dee7971aab094faad8f0d6a859f2
#
_cell.length_a   1.000
_cell.length_b   1.000
_cell.length_c   1.000
_cell.angle_alpha   90.00
_cell.angle_beta   90.00
_cell.angle_gamma   90.00
#
_symmetry.space_group_name_H-M   'P 1'
#
loop_
_entity.id
_entity.type
_entity.pdbx_description
1 polymer ?
#
loop_
_entity_poly.entity_id
_entity_poly.type
_entity_poly.pdbx_seq_one_letter_code
_entity_poly.pdbx_strand_id
1 'polypeptide(L)'
;CELFSLPVDNYSIQTNGVSCSGKTNGKISISVQNTEFSYGLSIPELENTYTLNSENGYQLVIDELEIGNYTLNFTVEGKEGYLQTFEIGITEPPALSAKSSVNQKGKTMTVKLSGSDFYYAEVNGERTSYQINTFTLQLRAGMNTVKISTPQDCQGVHTEKVFISEQVKHYPNPVGSNLNLVIPGEDTQTSIEIYSRSGNLVSKYVESIPFSRVVTISTSRLAGDIYIVKINGRTVDQTFKMIKR
;
A
#
# COMPACT_ATOMS: atom_id res chain seq x y z
N CYS A 1 -56.20 -10.40 -12.49
CA CYS A 1 -54.98 -11.09 -12.87
C CYS A 1 -53.99 -10.95 -11.73
N GLU A 2 -53.75 -12.01 -10.97
CA GLU A 2 -52.66 -12.00 -9.98
C GLU A 2 -51.33 -12.04 -10.74
N LEU A 3 -50.47 -11.07 -10.48
CA LEU A 3 -49.10 -11.09 -11.01
C LEU A 3 -48.33 -12.20 -10.29
N PHE A 4 -47.68 -13.05 -11.06
CA PHE A 4 -46.80 -14.06 -10.49
C PHE A 4 -45.62 -13.40 -9.80
N SER A 5 -45.33 -13.78 -8.56
CA SER A 5 -44.19 -13.29 -7.79
C SER A 5 -43.57 -14.45 -7.00
N LEU A 6 -42.26 -14.39 -6.83
CA LEU A 6 -41.48 -15.29 -5.99
C LEU A 6 -41.14 -14.62 -4.66
N PRO A 7 -40.81 -15.38 -3.60
CA PRO A 7 -40.28 -14.84 -2.38
C PRO A 7 -39.04 -13.96 -2.62
N VAL A 8 -38.85 -12.94 -1.80
CA VAL A 8 -37.75 -11.97 -1.94
C VAL A 8 -36.38 -12.63 -1.83
N ASP A 9 -36.29 -13.70 -1.06
CA ASP A 9 -35.06 -14.49 -0.81
C ASP A 9 -34.89 -15.69 -1.72
N ASN A 10 -35.68 -15.77 -2.80
CA ASN A 10 -35.64 -16.92 -3.72
C ASN A 10 -34.28 -17.12 -4.38
N TYR A 11 -33.54 -16.05 -4.63
CA TYR A 11 -32.23 -16.08 -5.27
C TYR A 11 -31.13 -15.74 -4.27
N SER A 12 -30.14 -16.62 -4.10
CA SER A 12 -28.91 -16.36 -3.38
C SER A 12 -27.78 -16.22 -4.39
N ILE A 13 -27.18 -15.03 -4.42
CA ILE A 13 -26.09 -14.68 -5.34
C ILE A 13 -24.88 -14.29 -4.52
N GLN A 14 -23.76 -14.97 -4.74
CA GLN A 14 -22.48 -14.70 -4.09
C GLN A 14 -21.42 -14.44 -5.15
N THR A 15 -20.59 -13.43 -4.94
CA THR A 15 -19.49 -13.08 -5.84
C THR A 15 -18.16 -13.22 -5.14
N ASN A 16 -17.16 -13.75 -5.85
CA ASN A 16 -15.76 -13.69 -5.46
C ASN A 16 -15.03 -12.87 -6.51
N GLY A 17 -14.36 -11.81 -6.08
CA GLY A 17 -13.55 -10.98 -6.95
C GLY A 17 -12.35 -11.72 -7.53
N VAL A 18 -11.67 -11.12 -8.49
CA VAL A 18 -10.42 -11.66 -9.02
C VAL A 18 -9.32 -11.62 -7.97
N SER A 19 -8.40 -12.57 -8.00
CA SER A 19 -7.31 -12.63 -7.02
C SER A 19 -6.28 -11.51 -7.21
N CYS A 20 -6.17 -10.97 -8.43
CA CYS A 20 -5.19 -9.96 -8.82
C CYS A 20 -5.71 -9.15 -10.00
N SER A 21 -5.21 -7.92 -10.15
CA SER A 21 -5.48 -7.12 -11.34
C SER A 21 -5.05 -7.86 -12.62
N GLY A 22 -5.91 -7.84 -13.64
CA GLY A 22 -5.68 -8.53 -14.91
C GLY A 22 -5.82 -10.05 -14.86
N LYS A 23 -6.34 -10.63 -13.78
CA LYS A 23 -6.73 -12.04 -13.73
C LYS A 23 -8.20 -12.19 -14.11
N THR A 24 -8.52 -13.40 -14.62
CA THR A 24 -9.85 -13.81 -15.07
C THR A 24 -10.37 -14.95 -14.20
N ASN A 25 -10.21 -14.85 -12.89
CA ASN A 25 -10.60 -15.90 -11.95
C ASN A 25 -11.68 -15.46 -10.97
N GLY A 26 -12.42 -14.43 -11.34
CA GLY A 26 -13.65 -14.03 -10.66
C GLY A 26 -14.72 -15.12 -10.75
N LYS A 27 -15.62 -15.16 -9.78
CA LYS A 27 -16.64 -16.21 -9.68
C LYS A 27 -17.98 -15.64 -9.22
N ILE A 28 -19.06 -16.15 -9.80
CA ILE A 28 -20.43 -15.96 -9.34
C ILE A 28 -20.99 -17.32 -8.96
N SER A 29 -21.52 -17.44 -7.76
CA SER A 29 -22.24 -18.62 -7.29
C SER A 29 -23.70 -18.26 -7.07
N ILE A 30 -24.59 -19.00 -7.68
CA ILE A 30 -26.04 -18.76 -7.68
C ILE A 30 -26.74 -20.00 -7.15
N SER A 31 -27.73 -19.81 -6.30
CA SER A 31 -28.67 -20.84 -5.91
C SER A 31 -30.08 -20.30 -5.83
N VAL A 32 -31.06 -21.16 -6.11
CA VAL A 32 -32.49 -20.86 -6.06
C VAL A 32 -33.15 -21.72 -4.99
N GLN A 33 -34.00 -21.11 -4.17
CA GLN A 33 -34.67 -21.80 -3.05
C GLN A 33 -35.95 -22.52 -3.47
N ASN A 34 -36.81 -21.88 -4.27
CA ASN A 34 -38.02 -22.53 -4.74
C ASN A 34 -37.71 -23.50 -5.90
N THR A 35 -37.87 -24.78 -5.67
CA THR A 35 -37.54 -25.89 -6.58
C THR A 35 -38.77 -26.38 -7.39
N GLU A 36 -39.89 -25.65 -7.34
CA GLU A 36 -41.09 -26.03 -8.09
C GLU A 36 -41.02 -25.63 -9.57
N PHE A 37 -40.11 -24.75 -9.93
CA PHE A 37 -40.00 -24.17 -11.28
C PHE A 37 -38.60 -24.40 -11.84
N SER A 38 -38.49 -24.35 -13.17
CA SER A 38 -37.23 -24.19 -13.87
C SER A 38 -36.98 -22.70 -14.12
N TYR A 39 -35.74 -22.26 -13.99
CA TYR A 39 -35.36 -20.89 -14.16
C TYR A 39 -34.38 -20.70 -15.33
N GLY A 40 -34.66 -19.73 -16.18
CA GLY A 40 -33.70 -19.27 -17.16
C GLY A 40 -32.88 -18.14 -16.56
N LEU A 41 -31.58 -18.10 -16.82
CA LEU A 41 -30.67 -17.03 -16.48
C LEU A 41 -29.94 -16.57 -17.74
N SER A 42 -30.03 -15.29 -18.08
CA SER A 42 -29.18 -14.69 -19.12
C SER A 42 -28.23 -13.66 -18.52
N ILE A 43 -27.01 -13.65 -19.00
CA ILE A 43 -25.98 -12.70 -18.64
C ILE A 43 -25.49 -12.06 -19.93
N PRO A 44 -26.01 -10.88 -20.29
CA PRO A 44 -25.72 -10.23 -21.57
C PRO A 44 -24.23 -9.99 -21.81
N GLU A 45 -23.47 -9.65 -20.76
CA GLU A 45 -22.04 -9.35 -20.85
C GLU A 45 -21.20 -10.59 -21.23
N LEU A 46 -21.72 -11.79 -21.01
CA LEU A 46 -21.08 -13.06 -21.36
C LEU A 46 -21.68 -13.67 -22.63
N GLU A 47 -22.75 -13.08 -23.17
CA GLU A 47 -23.56 -13.65 -24.29
C GLU A 47 -24.04 -15.09 -24.00
N ASN A 48 -24.21 -15.43 -22.72
CA ASN A 48 -24.53 -16.79 -22.27
C ASN A 48 -25.90 -16.84 -21.59
N THR A 49 -26.54 -17.99 -21.78
CA THR A 49 -27.78 -18.36 -21.09
C THR A 49 -27.60 -19.68 -20.35
N TYR A 50 -28.19 -19.77 -19.17
CA TYR A 50 -28.11 -20.94 -18.29
C TYR A 50 -29.50 -21.34 -17.83
N THR A 51 -29.65 -22.56 -17.38
CA THR A 51 -30.90 -23.07 -16.78
C THR A 51 -30.59 -23.59 -15.37
N LEU A 52 -31.41 -23.22 -14.39
CA LEU A 52 -31.36 -23.78 -13.04
C LEU A 52 -32.62 -24.63 -12.82
N ASN A 53 -32.44 -25.93 -12.64
CA ASN A 53 -33.49 -26.90 -12.49
C ASN A 53 -33.05 -28.09 -11.61
N SER A 54 -33.82 -29.17 -11.58
CA SER A 54 -33.50 -30.35 -10.79
C SER A 54 -32.22 -31.08 -11.24
N GLU A 55 -31.81 -30.94 -12.50
CA GLU A 55 -30.61 -31.60 -13.05
C GLU A 55 -29.32 -31.05 -12.46
N ASN A 56 -29.27 -29.75 -12.16
CA ASN A 56 -28.11 -29.08 -11.53
C ASN A 56 -28.34 -28.72 -10.05
N GLY A 57 -29.41 -29.27 -9.45
CA GLY A 57 -29.76 -29.01 -8.05
C GLY A 57 -30.07 -27.56 -7.75
N TYR A 58 -30.56 -26.81 -8.76
CA TYR A 58 -30.87 -25.37 -8.66
C TYR A 58 -29.67 -24.51 -8.25
N GLN A 59 -28.48 -24.96 -8.65
CA GLN A 59 -27.22 -24.28 -8.37
C GLN A 59 -26.42 -24.09 -9.66
N LEU A 60 -25.72 -22.97 -9.73
CA LEU A 60 -24.82 -22.63 -10.84
C LEU A 60 -23.60 -21.91 -10.32
N VAL A 61 -22.45 -22.29 -10.83
CA VAL A 61 -21.19 -21.58 -10.61
C VAL A 61 -20.66 -21.13 -11.96
N ILE A 62 -20.40 -19.85 -12.08
CA ILE A 62 -19.77 -19.24 -13.26
C ILE A 62 -18.41 -18.75 -12.80
N ASP A 63 -17.36 -19.25 -13.38
CA ASP A 63 -15.97 -18.92 -13.08
C ASP A 63 -15.28 -18.30 -14.30
N GLU A 64 -13.99 -18.06 -14.17
CA GLU A 64 -13.16 -17.41 -15.19
C GLU A 64 -13.64 -16.00 -15.57
N LEU A 65 -14.26 -15.27 -14.61
CA LEU A 65 -14.78 -13.94 -14.85
C LEU A 65 -13.69 -12.87 -14.68
N GLU A 66 -13.73 -11.88 -15.57
CA GLU A 66 -12.94 -10.65 -15.45
C GLU A 66 -13.56 -9.69 -14.44
N ILE A 67 -12.78 -8.66 -14.05
CA ILE A 67 -13.31 -7.51 -13.31
C ILE A 67 -14.38 -6.81 -14.18
N GLY A 68 -15.51 -6.49 -13.57
CA GLY A 68 -16.61 -5.81 -14.27
C GLY A 68 -17.93 -5.90 -13.55
N ASN A 69 -18.94 -5.26 -14.12
CA ASN A 69 -20.32 -5.39 -13.70
C ASN A 69 -21.04 -6.38 -14.62
N TYR A 70 -21.87 -7.19 -14.03
CA TYR A 70 -22.63 -8.22 -14.73
C TYR A 70 -24.11 -8.08 -14.37
N THR A 71 -24.96 -8.20 -15.39
CA THR A 71 -26.41 -8.15 -15.26
C THR A 71 -26.96 -9.57 -15.32
N LEU A 72 -27.62 -10.02 -14.25
CA LEU A 72 -28.25 -11.33 -14.17
C LEU A 72 -29.76 -11.18 -14.36
N ASN A 73 -30.29 -11.66 -15.46
CA ASN A 73 -31.70 -11.64 -15.80
C ASN A 73 -32.32 -13.02 -15.61
N PHE A 74 -33.16 -13.16 -14.60
CA PHE A 74 -33.88 -14.41 -14.28
C PHE A 74 -35.27 -14.41 -14.87
N THR A 75 -35.63 -15.51 -15.52
CA THR A 75 -36.97 -15.81 -16.01
C THR A 75 -37.44 -17.14 -15.37
N VAL A 76 -38.76 -17.39 -15.40
CA VAL A 76 -39.35 -18.62 -14.87
C VAL A 76 -40.10 -19.30 -16.00
N GLU A 77 -39.83 -20.59 -16.21
CA GLU A 77 -40.50 -21.38 -17.25
C GLU A 77 -42.01 -21.40 -17.00
N GLY A 78 -42.80 -21.16 -18.06
CA GLY A 78 -44.24 -21.11 -17.98
C GLY A 78 -44.83 -19.89 -17.26
N LYS A 79 -44.03 -18.87 -16.93
CA LYS A 79 -44.48 -17.62 -16.31
C LYS A 79 -44.09 -16.44 -17.20
N GLU A 80 -44.89 -16.26 -18.25
CA GLU A 80 -44.68 -15.16 -19.20
C GLU A 80 -44.75 -13.78 -18.52
N GLY A 81 -43.76 -12.90 -18.83
CA GLY A 81 -43.64 -11.56 -18.27
C GLY A 81 -42.93 -11.49 -16.91
N TYR A 82 -42.54 -12.63 -16.30
CA TYR A 82 -41.67 -12.59 -15.13
C TYR A 82 -40.23 -12.34 -15.53
N LEU A 83 -39.65 -11.27 -14.98
CA LEU A 83 -38.24 -10.92 -15.13
C LEU A 83 -37.74 -10.32 -13.82
N GLN A 84 -36.71 -10.93 -13.25
CA GLN A 84 -36.00 -10.40 -12.10
C GLN A 84 -34.55 -10.15 -12.48
N THR A 85 -34.11 -8.91 -12.30
CA THR A 85 -32.77 -8.47 -12.68
C THR A 85 -31.94 -8.14 -11.42
N PHE A 86 -30.69 -8.57 -11.42
CA PHE A 86 -29.68 -8.20 -10.42
C PHE A 86 -28.44 -7.66 -11.13
N GLU A 87 -27.87 -6.57 -10.60
CA GLU A 87 -26.59 -6.04 -11.01
C GLU A 87 -25.54 -6.42 -9.94
N ILE A 88 -24.47 -7.05 -10.35
CA ILE A 88 -23.40 -7.50 -9.46
C ILE A 88 -22.04 -7.07 -10.01
N GLY A 89 -21.07 -6.90 -9.11
CA GLY A 89 -19.71 -6.55 -9.46
C GLY A 89 -18.71 -7.66 -9.12
N ILE A 90 -17.82 -7.94 -10.07
CA ILE A 90 -16.57 -8.66 -9.82
C ILE A 90 -15.48 -7.62 -9.64
N THR A 91 -14.89 -7.56 -8.44
CA THR A 91 -13.89 -6.56 -8.07
C THR A 91 -12.49 -7.16 -7.99
N GLU A 92 -11.47 -6.31 -8.03
CA GLU A 92 -10.08 -6.69 -7.77
C GLU A 92 -9.65 -6.26 -6.36
N PRO A 93 -8.65 -6.91 -5.77
CA PRO A 93 -8.08 -6.47 -4.51
C PRO A 93 -7.46 -5.08 -4.65
N PRO A 94 -7.63 -4.19 -3.67
CA PRO A 94 -6.96 -2.90 -3.69
C PRO A 94 -5.45 -3.07 -3.64
N ALA A 95 -4.70 -2.17 -4.29
CA ALA A 95 -3.24 -2.19 -4.27
C ALA A 95 -2.69 -2.02 -2.84
N LEU A 96 -1.55 -2.65 -2.54
CA LEU A 96 -0.82 -2.41 -1.30
C LEU A 96 -0.39 -0.94 -1.24
N SER A 97 -0.80 -0.25 -0.18
CA SER A 97 -0.33 1.09 0.13
C SER A 97 0.34 1.10 1.51
N ALA A 98 1.49 1.76 1.61
CA ALA A 98 2.26 1.86 2.84
C ALA A 98 2.65 3.32 3.11
N LYS A 99 2.45 3.75 4.36
CA LYS A 99 2.97 5.00 4.90
C LYS A 99 3.79 4.67 6.13
N SER A 100 4.95 5.29 6.28
CA SER A 100 5.86 5.03 7.38
C SER A 100 6.26 6.29 8.13
N SER A 101 6.68 6.11 9.36
CA SER A 101 7.35 7.13 10.17
C SER A 101 8.44 6.48 11.03
N VAL A 102 9.58 7.15 11.13
CA VAL A 102 10.77 6.62 11.80
C VAL A 102 11.06 7.40 13.07
N ASN A 103 11.13 6.69 14.21
CA ASN A 103 11.65 7.22 15.46
C ASN A 103 13.11 6.82 15.62
N GLN A 104 14.03 7.75 15.39
CA GLN A 104 15.48 7.52 15.45
C GLN A 104 15.94 7.16 16.87
N LYS A 105 15.41 7.84 17.90
CA LYS A 105 15.78 7.61 19.30
C LYS A 105 15.27 6.26 19.80
N GLY A 106 14.03 5.92 19.46
CA GLY A 106 13.43 4.63 19.83
C GLY A 106 13.91 3.47 18.94
N LYS A 107 14.63 3.77 17.86
CA LYS A 107 15.03 2.78 16.84
C LYS A 107 13.85 1.98 16.32
N THR A 108 12.75 2.67 16.02
CA THR A 108 11.51 2.06 15.56
C THR A 108 11.01 2.70 14.27
N MET A 109 10.23 1.94 13.52
CA MET A 109 9.50 2.40 12.34
C MET A 109 8.04 2.00 12.51
N THR A 110 7.16 2.98 12.58
CA THR A 110 5.72 2.73 12.55
C THR A 110 5.25 2.75 11.11
N VAL A 111 4.51 1.73 10.70
CA VAL A 111 3.92 1.61 9.36
C VAL A 111 2.41 1.62 9.48
N LYS A 112 1.75 2.30 8.53
CA LYS A 112 0.30 2.28 8.32
C LYS A 112 0.03 1.79 6.92
N LEU A 113 -0.71 0.70 6.79
CA LEU A 113 -0.91 -0.07 5.58
C LEU A 113 -2.38 -0.10 5.17
N SER A 114 -2.63 -0.35 3.90
CA SER A 114 -3.94 -0.70 3.36
C SER A 114 -3.79 -1.61 2.15
N GLY A 115 -4.88 -2.29 1.76
CA GLY A 115 -4.92 -3.21 0.63
C GLY A 115 -5.04 -4.68 1.01
N SER A 116 -4.89 -5.02 2.30
CA SER A 116 -5.08 -6.38 2.80
C SER A 116 -5.45 -6.36 4.28
N ASP A 117 -5.93 -7.49 4.80
CA ASP A 117 -6.14 -7.73 6.23
C ASP A 117 -4.98 -8.52 6.85
N PHE A 118 -4.02 -8.93 6.02
CA PHE A 118 -2.86 -9.69 6.45
C PHE A 118 -1.59 -9.17 5.75
N TYR A 119 -0.55 -8.92 6.52
CA TYR A 119 0.70 -8.36 6.03
C TYR A 119 1.89 -9.16 6.52
N TYR A 120 2.92 -9.20 5.70
CA TYR A 120 4.26 -9.64 6.07
C TYR A 120 5.19 -8.44 6.12
N ALA A 121 5.92 -8.29 7.22
CA ALA A 121 7.02 -7.35 7.33
C ALA A 121 8.35 -8.10 7.48
N GLU A 122 9.30 -7.79 6.63
CA GLU A 122 10.67 -8.32 6.70
C GLU A 122 11.61 -7.17 7.07
N VAL A 123 12.31 -7.29 8.19
CA VAL A 123 13.31 -6.34 8.65
C VAL A 123 14.67 -7.02 8.62
N ASN A 124 15.56 -6.59 7.74
CA ASN A 124 16.91 -7.14 7.60
C ASN A 124 16.96 -8.67 7.40
N GLY A 125 15.94 -9.24 6.72
CA GLY A 125 15.79 -10.66 6.45
C GLY A 125 14.94 -11.44 7.47
N GLU A 126 14.58 -10.84 8.59
CA GLU A 126 13.67 -11.44 9.57
C GLU A 126 12.21 -11.08 9.24
N ARG A 127 11.39 -12.11 8.98
CA ARG A 127 9.98 -11.94 8.57
C ARG A 127 9.03 -12.19 9.73
N THR A 128 8.07 -11.27 9.90
CA THR A 128 6.99 -11.34 10.88
C THR A 128 5.67 -11.08 10.18
N SER A 129 4.57 -11.68 10.67
CA SER A 129 3.22 -11.49 10.12
C SER A 129 2.35 -10.63 11.04
N TYR A 130 1.43 -9.87 10.44
CA TYR A 130 0.53 -8.95 11.13
C TYR A 130 -0.88 -9.05 10.56
N GLN A 131 -1.90 -9.08 11.43
CA GLN A 131 -3.33 -9.01 11.07
C GLN A 131 -3.93 -7.64 11.41
N ILE A 132 -3.09 -6.64 11.55
CA ILE A 132 -3.46 -5.25 11.81
C ILE A 132 -2.76 -4.35 10.78
N ASN A 133 -3.40 -3.26 10.44
CA ASN A 133 -2.92 -2.34 9.41
C ASN A 133 -1.95 -1.26 9.92
N THR A 134 -1.72 -1.19 11.23
CA THR A 134 -0.80 -0.24 11.85
C THR A 134 0.00 -0.94 12.93
N PHE A 135 1.32 -0.99 12.75
CA PHE A 135 2.22 -1.64 13.71
C PHE A 135 3.60 -1.00 13.70
N THR A 136 4.40 -1.34 14.70
CA THR A 136 5.74 -0.78 14.89
C THR A 136 6.78 -1.88 14.76
N LEU A 137 7.78 -1.62 13.92
CA LEU A 137 8.93 -2.49 13.66
C LEU A 137 10.13 -2.01 14.47
N GLN A 138 10.88 -2.96 15.04
CA GLN A 138 12.15 -2.67 15.69
C GLN A 138 13.26 -2.61 14.63
N LEU A 139 14.09 -1.57 14.71
CA LEU A 139 15.23 -1.36 13.85
C LEU A 139 16.52 -1.45 14.66
N ARG A 140 17.61 -1.78 14.01
CA ARG A 140 18.96 -1.76 14.62
C ARG A 140 19.71 -0.49 14.20
N ALA A 141 20.74 -0.13 14.95
CA ALA A 141 21.66 0.94 14.54
C ALA A 141 22.30 0.58 13.20
N GLY A 142 22.48 1.58 12.34
CA GLY A 142 22.98 1.42 10.98
C GLY A 142 21.88 1.31 9.93
N MET A 143 22.20 0.72 8.79
CA MET A 143 21.28 0.54 7.67
C MET A 143 20.30 -0.59 7.95
N ASN A 144 19.03 -0.34 7.77
CA ASN A 144 17.96 -1.32 7.81
C ASN A 144 17.28 -1.38 6.45
N THR A 145 16.92 -2.58 6.03
CA THR A 145 16.05 -2.80 4.88
C THR A 145 14.73 -3.37 5.40
N VAL A 146 13.65 -2.66 5.13
CA VAL A 146 12.29 -3.05 5.49
C VAL A 146 11.54 -3.35 4.21
N LYS A 147 10.91 -4.54 4.15
CA LYS A 147 10.03 -4.94 3.07
C LYS A 147 8.66 -5.28 3.63
N ILE A 148 7.62 -4.77 3.00
CA ILE A 148 6.23 -5.07 3.34
C ILE A 148 5.59 -5.74 2.14
N SER A 149 4.92 -6.85 2.36
CA SER A 149 4.16 -7.58 1.35
C SER A 149 2.86 -8.14 1.93
N THR A 150 2.01 -8.66 1.09
CA THR A 150 0.78 -9.35 1.45
C THR A 150 0.83 -10.81 1.01
N PRO A 151 -0.15 -11.65 1.35
CA PRO A 151 -0.27 -13.00 0.80
C PRO A 151 -0.47 -13.04 -0.73
N GLN A 152 -0.86 -11.91 -1.33
CA GLN A 152 -1.11 -11.78 -2.76
C GLN A 152 0.11 -11.13 -3.44
N ASP A 153 0.92 -11.93 -4.12
CA ASP A 153 2.16 -11.47 -4.77
C ASP A 153 1.94 -10.33 -5.76
N CYS A 154 0.77 -10.27 -6.39
CA CYS A 154 0.43 -9.22 -7.35
C CYS A 154 0.22 -7.83 -6.75
N GLN A 155 0.02 -7.71 -5.44
CA GLN A 155 0.00 -6.41 -4.76
C GLN A 155 1.39 -5.79 -4.63
N GLY A 156 2.44 -6.55 -4.99
CA GLY A 156 3.82 -6.11 -4.97
C GLY A 156 4.44 -6.09 -3.58
N VAL A 157 5.64 -5.51 -3.52
CA VAL A 157 6.42 -5.38 -2.28
C VAL A 157 6.83 -3.93 -2.11
N HIS A 158 6.42 -3.32 -1.00
CA HIS A 158 6.95 -2.02 -0.59
C HIS A 158 8.31 -2.22 0.08
N THR A 159 9.34 -1.54 -0.42
CA THR A 159 10.71 -1.63 0.14
C THR A 159 11.20 -0.27 0.55
N GLU A 160 11.68 -0.16 1.78
CA GLU A 160 12.24 1.07 2.33
C GLU A 160 13.61 0.79 3.00
N LYS A 161 14.58 1.67 2.77
CA LYS A 161 15.88 1.63 3.42
C LYS A 161 15.98 2.74 4.46
N VAL A 162 16.17 2.37 5.71
CA VAL A 162 16.18 3.29 6.86
C VAL A 162 17.54 3.23 7.56
N PHE A 163 18.19 4.37 7.70
CA PHE A 163 19.43 4.48 8.48
C PHE A 163 19.12 5.01 9.88
N ILE A 164 19.42 4.22 10.91
CA ILE A 164 19.27 4.59 12.31
C ILE A 164 20.61 5.09 12.87
N SER A 165 20.64 6.34 13.29
CA SER A 165 21.80 6.96 13.95
C SER A 165 21.36 7.69 15.20
N GLU A 166 22.17 7.66 16.22
CA GLU A 166 22.01 8.47 17.44
C GLU A 166 22.73 9.83 17.32
N GLN A 167 23.60 9.95 16.30
CA GLN A 167 24.38 11.17 16.03
C GLN A 167 24.19 11.59 14.59
N VAL A 168 24.33 12.90 14.35
CA VAL A 168 24.41 13.40 12.97
C VAL A 168 25.58 12.75 12.26
N LYS A 169 25.32 12.17 11.11
CA LYS A 169 26.36 11.69 10.20
C LYS A 169 26.36 12.52 8.94
N HIS A 170 27.53 12.70 8.38
CA HIS A 170 27.72 13.50 7.17
C HIS A 170 28.62 12.74 6.19
N TYR A 171 28.28 12.84 4.92
CA TYR A 171 29.04 12.21 3.83
C TYR A 171 28.77 12.88 2.48
N PRO A 172 29.71 12.81 1.53
CA PRO A 172 31.09 12.37 1.72
C PRO A 172 31.91 13.36 2.55
N ASN A 173 33.05 12.96 3.08
CA ASN A 173 34.03 13.83 3.66
C ASN A 173 35.43 13.31 3.28
N PRO A 174 36.16 13.97 2.37
CA PRO A 174 35.93 15.29 1.79
C PRO A 174 34.71 15.40 0.88
N VAL A 175 34.07 16.57 0.93
CA VAL A 175 32.84 16.85 0.16
C VAL A 175 33.17 17.44 -1.21
N GLY A 176 32.42 17.01 -2.22
CA GLY A 176 32.39 17.61 -3.56
C GLY A 176 31.31 18.67 -3.68
N SER A 177 30.37 18.48 -4.61
CA SER A 177 29.29 19.45 -4.88
C SER A 177 28.14 19.39 -3.86
N ASN A 178 27.92 18.24 -3.21
CA ASN A 178 26.82 18.04 -2.27
C ASN A 178 27.29 17.38 -0.97
N LEU A 179 26.74 17.84 0.15
CA LEU A 179 26.89 17.25 1.46
C LEU A 179 25.56 16.63 1.89
N ASN A 180 25.58 15.36 2.24
CA ASN A 180 24.44 14.65 2.80
C ASN A 180 24.57 14.58 4.33
N LEU A 181 23.49 14.91 5.02
CA LEU A 181 23.40 14.96 6.47
C LEU A 181 22.32 13.99 6.92
N VAL A 182 22.67 12.95 7.68
CA VAL A 182 21.69 12.09 8.35
C VAL A 182 21.38 12.70 9.70
N ILE A 183 20.18 13.22 9.87
CA ILE A 183 19.77 13.97 11.07
C ILE A 183 18.90 13.05 11.94
N PRO A 184 19.38 12.64 13.13
CA PRO A 184 18.60 11.81 14.06
C PRO A 184 17.45 12.60 14.70
N GLY A 185 16.62 11.91 15.47
CA GLY A 185 15.53 12.50 16.23
C GLY A 185 14.24 12.69 15.45
N GLU A 186 13.34 13.52 15.99
CA GLU A 186 11.97 13.71 15.50
C GLU A 186 11.75 15.09 14.85
N ASP A 187 12.80 15.88 14.70
CA ASP A 187 12.69 17.19 14.11
C ASP A 187 12.21 17.09 12.65
N THR A 188 11.29 17.96 12.26
CA THR A 188 10.77 18.07 10.89
C THR A 188 11.51 19.13 10.09
N GLN A 189 12.27 19.99 10.76
CA GLN A 189 13.03 21.06 10.15
C GLN A 189 14.33 21.26 10.90
N THR A 190 15.38 21.70 10.21
CA THR A 190 16.69 22.02 10.78
C THR A 190 17.31 23.24 10.14
N SER A 191 18.09 23.98 10.92
CA SER A 191 18.99 25.04 10.44
C SER A 191 20.39 24.46 10.32
N ILE A 192 21.04 24.70 9.17
CA ILE A 192 22.40 24.28 8.88
C ILE A 192 23.20 25.50 8.56
N GLU A 193 24.23 25.77 9.35
CA GLU A 193 25.12 26.93 9.22
C GLU A 193 26.52 26.43 8.92
N ILE A 194 27.17 27.03 7.92
CA ILE A 194 28.54 26.73 7.50
C ILE A 194 29.42 27.93 7.79
N TYR A 195 30.45 27.70 8.57
CA TYR A 195 31.42 28.71 8.98
C TYR A 195 32.79 28.42 8.37
N SER A 196 33.52 29.48 7.97
CA SER A 196 34.92 29.38 7.58
C SER A 196 35.81 29.02 8.77
N ARG A 197 37.09 28.72 8.49
CA ARG A 197 38.11 28.52 9.54
C ARG A 197 38.25 29.69 10.49
N SER A 198 38.02 30.95 9.98
CA SER A 198 38.06 32.16 10.79
C SER A 198 36.78 32.44 11.59
N GLY A 199 35.79 31.56 11.55
CA GLY A 199 34.53 31.68 12.28
C GLY A 199 33.48 32.57 11.61
N ASN A 200 33.70 33.01 10.37
CA ASN A 200 32.70 33.78 9.61
C ASN A 200 31.63 32.86 9.03
N LEU A 201 30.37 33.26 9.16
CA LEU A 201 29.25 32.55 8.52
C LEU A 201 29.36 32.71 6.99
N VAL A 202 29.46 31.57 6.29
CA VAL A 202 29.59 31.50 4.83
C VAL A 202 28.26 31.17 4.17
N SER A 203 27.50 30.27 4.78
CA SER A 203 26.20 29.85 4.25
C SER A 203 25.26 29.44 5.37
N LYS A 204 23.95 29.65 5.15
CA LYS A 204 22.89 29.21 6.04
C LYS A 204 21.76 28.62 5.22
N TYR A 205 21.28 27.46 5.65
CA TYR A 205 20.15 26.72 5.09
C TYR A 205 19.11 26.48 6.18
N VAL A 206 17.84 26.49 5.80
CA VAL A 206 16.74 26.01 6.62
C VAL A 206 16.02 24.98 5.80
N GLU A 207 16.13 23.72 6.19
CA GLU A 207 15.68 22.58 5.40
C GLU A 207 14.63 21.76 6.14
N SER A 208 13.63 21.29 5.40
CA SER A 208 12.71 20.28 5.88
C SER A 208 13.41 18.93 5.92
N ILE A 209 13.24 18.19 7.01
CA ILE A 209 13.84 16.87 7.18
C ILE A 209 12.86 15.82 6.64
N PRO A 210 13.22 15.13 5.53
CA PRO A 210 12.37 14.08 4.95
C PRO A 210 12.30 12.83 5.84
N PHE A 211 11.39 11.90 5.54
CA PHE A 211 11.27 10.64 6.26
C PHE A 211 12.55 9.79 6.22
N SER A 212 13.33 9.86 5.15
CA SER A 212 14.64 9.23 5.05
C SER A 212 15.66 9.77 6.05
N ARG A 213 15.37 10.90 6.70
CA ARG A 213 16.24 11.64 7.60
C ARG A 213 17.52 12.15 6.95
N VAL A 214 17.63 12.12 5.62
CA VAL A 214 18.79 12.58 4.86
C VAL A 214 18.48 13.94 4.23
N VAL A 215 19.14 14.98 4.69
CA VAL A 215 19.11 16.31 4.10
C VAL A 215 20.35 16.50 3.23
N THR A 216 20.15 16.95 1.98
CA THR A 216 21.24 17.22 1.04
C THR A 216 21.36 18.72 0.80
N ILE A 217 22.53 19.27 1.05
CA ILE A 217 22.83 20.68 0.77
C ILE A 217 23.92 20.81 -0.29
N SER A 218 23.80 21.87 -1.13
CA SER A 218 24.81 22.16 -2.14
C SER A 218 26.00 22.89 -1.51
N THR A 219 27.20 22.38 -1.78
CA THR A 219 28.47 22.97 -1.39
C THR A 219 29.28 23.42 -2.59
N SER A 220 28.70 23.45 -3.80
CA SER A 220 29.38 23.75 -5.06
C SER A 220 29.97 25.17 -5.11
N ARG A 221 29.41 26.11 -4.33
CA ARG A 221 29.89 27.52 -4.24
C ARG A 221 31.02 27.73 -3.22
N LEU A 222 31.34 26.69 -2.44
CA LEU A 222 32.41 26.76 -1.46
C LEU A 222 33.75 26.46 -2.11
N ALA A 223 34.77 27.26 -1.80
CA ALA A 223 36.15 26.98 -2.18
C ALA A 223 36.70 25.76 -1.43
N GLY A 224 37.75 25.14 -1.95
CA GLY A 224 38.44 24.06 -1.27
C GLY A 224 39.10 24.56 0.02
N ASP A 225 38.57 24.17 1.18
CA ASP A 225 39.06 24.51 2.52
C ASP A 225 38.36 23.63 3.58
N ILE A 226 38.66 23.92 4.84
CA ILE A 226 38.05 23.35 6.03
C ILE A 226 36.96 24.29 6.53
N TYR A 227 35.78 23.74 6.74
CA TYR A 227 34.63 24.46 7.26
C TYR A 227 34.12 23.80 8.55
N ILE A 228 33.48 24.60 9.38
CA ILE A 228 32.72 24.15 10.55
C ILE A 228 31.23 24.18 10.17
N VAL A 229 30.57 23.06 10.29
CA VAL A 229 29.13 22.96 10.03
C VAL A 229 28.40 22.79 11.35
N LYS A 230 27.45 23.70 11.61
CA LYS A 230 26.58 23.64 12.79
C LYS A 230 25.17 23.30 12.34
N ILE A 231 24.56 22.29 13.00
CA ILE A 231 23.20 21.86 12.77
C ILE A 231 22.37 22.10 14.01
N ASN A 232 21.30 22.86 13.87
CA ASN A 232 20.41 23.20 14.96
C ASN A 232 18.97 22.80 14.59
N GLY A 233 18.30 22.09 15.46
CA GLY A 233 16.88 21.77 15.44
C GLY A 233 16.29 21.86 16.85
N ARG A 234 15.09 21.39 17.03
CA ARG A 234 14.47 21.32 18.35
C ARG A 234 15.14 20.28 19.25
N THR A 235 15.57 19.15 18.68
CA THR A 235 16.15 18.01 19.41
C THR A 235 17.58 17.70 18.99
N VAL A 236 18.09 18.36 17.93
CA VAL A 236 19.45 18.20 17.43
C VAL A 236 20.23 19.51 17.59
N ASP A 237 21.41 19.44 18.19
CA ASP A 237 22.41 20.52 18.22
C ASP A 237 23.80 19.88 18.12
N GLN A 238 24.36 19.92 16.91
CA GLN A 238 25.65 19.28 16.65
C GLN A 238 26.51 20.14 15.73
N THR A 239 27.83 20.07 15.97
CA THR A 239 28.84 20.76 15.19
C THR A 239 29.90 19.76 14.75
N PHE A 240 30.31 19.83 13.49
CA PHE A 240 31.37 18.98 12.95
C PHE A 240 32.22 19.71 11.93
N LYS A 241 33.38 19.13 11.63
CA LYS A 241 34.35 19.63 10.65
C LYS A 241 34.06 19.00 9.29
N MET A 242 33.96 19.80 8.26
CA MET A 242 33.80 19.40 6.86
C MET A 242 35.04 19.82 6.07
N ILE A 243 35.56 18.91 5.25
CA ILE A 243 36.66 19.17 4.31
C ILE A 243 36.03 19.29 2.92
N LYS A 244 36.19 20.45 2.26
CA LYS A 244 35.76 20.72 0.89
C LYS A 244 36.94 20.55 -0.06
N ARG A 245 36.72 19.78 -1.14
CA ARG A 245 37.63 19.67 -2.30
C ARG A 245 37.21 20.57 -3.43
#